data_1807c0be47f8036de96510c6fecb2794
#
_entry.id   1807c0be47f8036de96510c6fecb2794
#
_cell.length_a   1.000
_cell.length_b   1.000
_cell.length_c   1.000
_cell.angle_alpha   90.00
_cell.angle_beta   90.00
_cell.angle_gamma   90.00
#
_symmetry.space_group_name_H-M   'P 1'
#
loop_
_entity.id
_entity.type
_entity.pdbx_description
1 polymer ?
#
loop_
_entity_poly.entity_id
_entity_poly.type
_entity_poly.pdbx_seq_one_letter_code
_entity_poly.pdbx_strand_id
1 'polypeptide(L)'
;MGYTKDEVAAVTKVFGVVMTLLGAFIGGVLSMRLGVMRILMLGAVLSAMTNLLFAWLATRGHDLTALVWVISADNLASGIASAAFIAYLSSLTNVNYSATQYALFSSMMLLAPKWLAGFSGVYVDVHGYEAFFTSTAMLGAPVLLLVWLASRILPVAHGDTQTKTTH
;
A
#
# COMPACT_ATOMS: atom_id res chain seq x y z
N MET A 1 10.52 -3.06 21.23
CA MET A 1 10.34 -1.62 20.97
C MET A 1 9.93 -0.82 22.23
N GLY A 2 9.40 -1.45 23.28
CA GLY A 2 9.03 -0.77 24.54
C GLY A 2 7.71 0.00 24.53
N TYR A 3 7.01 0.10 23.41
CA TYR A 3 5.70 0.77 23.33
C TYR A 3 4.59 -0.10 23.91
N THR A 4 3.63 0.55 24.60
CA THR A 4 2.40 -0.10 25.04
C THR A 4 1.41 -0.25 23.87
N LYS A 5 0.50 -1.23 23.97
CA LYS A 5 -0.55 -1.43 22.94
C LYS A 5 -1.46 -0.21 22.84
N ASP A 6 -1.70 0.48 23.96
CA ASP A 6 -2.56 1.66 24.03
C ASP A 6 -1.93 2.88 23.35
N GLU A 7 -0.61 3.08 23.51
CA GLU A 7 0.14 4.14 22.81
C GLU A 7 0.09 3.95 21.30
N VAL A 8 0.38 2.74 20.81
CA VAL A 8 0.32 2.41 19.39
C VAL A 8 -1.10 2.57 18.86
N ALA A 9 -2.11 2.10 19.61
CA ALA A 9 -3.51 2.21 19.21
C ALA A 9 -3.98 3.67 19.15
N ALA A 10 -3.60 4.51 20.11
CA ALA A 10 -3.96 5.93 20.13
C ALA A 10 -3.35 6.67 18.93
N VAL A 11 -2.05 6.48 18.67
CA VAL A 11 -1.36 7.08 17.53
C VAL A 11 -1.98 6.61 16.21
N THR A 12 -2.24 5.32 16.05
CA THR A 12 -2.82 4.76 14.82
C THR A 12 -4.25 5.26 14.58
N LYS A 13 -5.07 5.37 15.63
CA LYS A 13 -6.45 5.88 15.50
C LYS A 13 -6.50 7.32 15.04
N VAL A 14 -5.65 8.18 15.55
CA VAL A 14 -5.70 9.62 15.26
C VAL A 14 -4.90 9.93 13.99
N PHE A 15 -3.60 9.66 14.01
CA PHE A 15 -2.70 10.00 12.90
C PHE A 15 -2.84 9.01 11.74
N GLY A 16 -3.01 7.71 12.01
CA GLY A 16 -3.15 6.70 10.98
C GLY A 16 -4.35 6.93 10.08
N VAL A 17 -5.55 7.15 10.64
CA VAL A 17 -6.77 7.36 9.85
C VAL A 17 -6.66 8.62 8.99
N VAL A 18 -6.22 9.75 9.58
CA VAL A 18 -6.08 11.01 8.85
C VAL A 18 -5.07 10.86 7.70
N MET A 19 -3.91 10.25 7.98
CA MET A 19 -2.88 10.07 6.97
C MET A 19 -3.27 9.08 5.88
N THR A 20 -4.02 8.02 6.20
CA THR A 20 -4.56 7.10 5.19
C THR A 20 -5.54 7.81 4.26
N LEU A 21 -6.46 8.63 4.79
CA LEU A 21 -7.40 9.38 3.97
C LEU A 21 -6.69 10.40 3.08
N LEU A 22 -5.71 11.13 3.61
CA LEU A 22 -4.87 12.05 2.83
C LEU A 22 -4.11 11.29 1.75
N GLY A 23 -3.50 10.16 2.08
CA GLY A 23 -2.80 9.31 1.14
C GLY A 23 -3.72 8.80 0.02
N ALA A 24 -4.93 8.35 0.35
CA ALA A 24 -5.90 7.89 -0.63
C ALA A 24 -6.35 9.03 -1.57
N PHE A 25 -6.58 10.23 -1.03
CA PHE A 25 -6.91 11.40 -1.83
C PHE A 25 -5.76 11.78 -2.78
N ILE A 26 -4.55 11.90 -2.27
CA ILE A 26 -3.35 12.21 -3.05
C ILE A 26 -3.11 11.13 -4.11
N GLY A 27 -3.15 9.86 -3.73
CA GLY A 27 -2.97 8.71 -4.63
C GLY A 27 -4.01 8.68 -5.75
N GLY A 28 -5.28 8.98 -5.43
CA GLY A 28 -6.35 9.09 -6.42
C GLY A 28 -6.11 10.21 -7.44
N VAL A 29 -5.82 11.42 -6.96
CA VAL A 29 -5.53 12.58 -7.82
C VAL A 29 -4.28 12.34 -8.69
N LEU A 30 -3.21 11.80 -8.09
CA LEU A 30 -1.99 11.51 -8.83
C LEU A 30 -2.19 10.40 -9.88
N SER A 31 -3.00 9.39 -9.57
CA SER A 31 -3.33 8.30 -10.51
C SER A 31 -4.05 8.84 -11.76
N MET A 32 -4.93 9.82 -11.60
CA MET A 32 -5.58 10.50 -12.73
C MET A 32 -4.62 11.35 -13.56
N ARG A 33 -3.64 11.99 -12.93
CA ARG A 33 -2.72 12.92 -13.62
C ARG A 33 -1.50 12.22 -14.22
N LEU A 34 -0.89 11.29 -13.50
CA LEU A 34 0.38 10.66 -13.85
C LEU A 34 0.21 9.24 -14.37
N GLY A 35 -1.00 8.69 -14.27
CA GLY A 35 -1.32 7.33 -14.65
C GLY A 35 -1.20 6.33 -13.49
N VAL A 36 -2.13 5.40 -13.47
CA VAL A 36 -2.32 4.42 -12.38
C VAL A 36 -1.06 3.59 -12.12
N MET A 37 -0.40 3.12 -13.19
CA MET A 37 0.76 2.23 -13.07
C MET A 37 1.96 2.91 -12.39
N ARG A 38 2.17 4.20 -12.67
CA ARG A 38 3.27 4.98 -12.04
C ARG A 38 3.01 5.17 -10.55
N ILE A 39 1.77 5.43 -10.17
CA ILE A 39 1.41 5.63 -8.76
C ILE A 39 1.38 4.30 -8.02
N LEU A 40 1.01 3.21 -8.67
CA LEU A 40 1.12 1.86 -8.11
C LEU A 40 2.58 1.51 -7.79
N MET A 41 3.51 1.81 -8.70
CA MET A 41 4.94 1.65 -8.47
C MET A 41 5.43 2.55 -7.32
N LEU A 42 5.03 3.82 -7.30
CA LEU A 42 5.35 4.74 -6.21
C LEU A 42 4.85 4.20 -4.87
N GLY A 43 3.61 3.74 -4.81
CA GLY A 43 3.02 3.14 -3.60
C GLY A 43 3.80 1.92 -3.12
N ALA A 44 4.21 1.04 -4.03
CA ALA A 44 5.03 -0.13 -3.69
C ALA A 44 6.41 0.25 -3.15
N VAL A 45 7.07 1.26 -3.73
CA VAL A 45 8.35 1.79 -3.22
C VAL A 45 8.17 2.41 -1.84
N LEU A 46 7.16 3.27 -1.66
CA LEU A 46 6.89 3.91 -0.38
C LEU A 46 6.59 2.86 0.71
N SER A 47 5.82 1.83 0.41
CA SER A 47 5.53 0.75 1.34
C SER A 47 6.78 -0.03 1.75
N ALA A 48 7.69 -0.32 0.83
CA ALA A 48 8.97 -0.94 1.16
C ALA A 48 9.84 -0.04 2.04
N MET A 49 9.86 1.26 1.75
CA MET A 49 10.60 2.24 2.55
C MET A 49 10.05 2.40 3.97
N THR A 50 8.72 2.40 4.13
CA THR A 50 8.11 2.51 5.47
C THR A 50 8.39 1.27 6.32
N ASN A 51 8.45 0.08 5.74
CA ASN A 51 8.91 -1.12 6.47
C ASN A 51 10.35 -0.97 6.99
N LEU A 52 11.25 -0.34 6.23
CA LEU A 52 12.60 -0.01 6.71
C LEU A 52 12.58 1.05 7.83
N LEU A 53 11.65 2.02 7.78
CA LEU A 53 11.46 2.96 8.87
C LEU A 53 11.00 2.27 10.16
N PHE A 54 10.15 1.25 10.07
CA PHE A 54 9.78 0.44 11.23
C PHE A 54 10.95 -0.38 11.75
N ALA A 55 11.79 -0.95 10.87
CA ALA A 55 13.02 -1.64 11.29
C ALA A 55 13.95 -0.68 12.03
N TRP A 56 14.15 0.53 11.50
CA TRP A 56 14.90 1.58 12.18
C TRP A 56 14.27 2.00 13.52
N LEU A 57 12.96 2.16 13.58
CA LEU A 57 12.24 2.47 14.82
C LEU A 57 12.47 1.39 15.89
N ALA A 58 12.55 0.12 15.48
CA ALA A 58 12.82 -0.99 16.37
C ALA A 58 14.16 -0.87 17.11
N THR A 59 15.15 -0.19 16.52
CA THR A 59 16.48 0.04 17.11
C THR A 59 16.53 1.24 18.05
N ARG A 60 15.54 2.16 17.98
CA ARG A 60 15.54 3.42 18.76
C ARG A 60 14.99 3.29 20.18
N GLY A 61 14.35 2.18 20.52
CA GLY A 61 13.69 2.01 21.83
C GLY A 61 12.37 2.79 21.91
N HIS A 62 12.03 3.31 23.09
CA HIS A 62 10.77 4.01 23.34
C HIS A 62 10.87 5.49 22.97
N ASP A 63 10.51 5.85 21.74
CA ASP A 63 10.44 7.23 21.23
C ASP A 63 9.08 7.47 20.57
N LEU A 64 8.15 8.10 21.33
CA LEU A 64 6.78 8.37 20.85
C LEU A 64 6.76 9.31 19.63
N THR A 65 7.69 10.25 19.53
CA THR A 65 7.75 11.17 18.40
C THR A 65 8.13 10.41 17.13
N ALA A 66 9.14 9.55 17.20
CA ALA A 66 9.53 8.69 16.07
C ALA A 66 8.39 7.74 15.69
N LEU A 67 7.65 7.18 16.67
CA LEU A 67 6.49 6.33 16.44
C LEU A 67 5.41 7.06 15.63
N VAL A 68 5.05 8.29 16.02
CA VAL A 68 4.05 9.11 15.32
C VAL A 68 4.47 9.35 13.85
N TRP A 69 5.74 9.72 13.63
CA TRP A 69 6.24 9.95 12.28
C TRP A 69 6.21 8.70 11.40
N VAL A 70 6.67 7.56 11.93
CA VAL A 70 6.72 6.30 11.17
C VAL A 70 5.31 5.81 10.86
N ILE A 71 4.38 5.82 11.84
CA ILE A 71 2.99 5.42 11.61
C ILE A 71 2.31 6.36 10.60
N SER A 72 2.56 7.67 10.69
CA SER A 72 1.99 8.64 9.76
C SER A 72 2.49 8.42 8.32
N ALA A 73 3.79 8.21 8.15
CA ALA A 73 4.39 7.92 6.84
C ALA A 73 3.86 6.61 6.25
N ASP A 74 3.75 5.56 7.06
CA ASP A 74 3.25 4.25 6.63
C ASP A 74 1.78 4.32 6.20
N ASN A 75 0.94 4.97 6.98
CA ASN A 75 -0.48 5.11 6.65
C ASN A 75 -0.70 6.00 5.41
N LEU A 76 0.10 7.05 5.23
CA LEU A 76 0.09 7.86 4.02
C LEU A 76 0.47 7.04 2.79
N ALA A 77 1.57 6.28 2.87
CA ALA A 77 2.03 5.38 1.81
C ALA A 77 0.98 4.31 1.48
N SER A 78 0.39 3.70 2.50
CA SER A 78 -0.67 2.70 2.38
C SER A 78 -1.92 3.28 1.70
N GLY A 79 -2.32 4.51 2.04
CA GLY A 79 -3.42 5.21 1.38
C GLY A 79 -3.17 5.44 -0.10
N ILE A 80 -1.97 5.92 -0.47
CA ILE A 80 -1.56 6.13 -1.87
C ILE A 80 -1.58 4.80 -2.63
N ALA A 81 -0.96 3.76 -2.09
CA ALA A 81 -0.88 2.44 -2.69
C ALA A 81 -2.27 1.83 -2.90
N SER A 82 -3.14 1.91 -1.89
CA SER A 82 -4.51 1.38 -1.94
C SER A 82 -5.35 2.07 -3.01
N ALA A 83 -5.30 3.40 -3.09
CA ALA A 83 -6.03 4.15 -4.11
C ALA A 83 -5.58 3.78 -5.52
N ALA A 84 -4.26 3.70 -5.76
CA ALA A 84 -3.71 3.28 -7.05
C ALA A 84 -4.07 1.83 -7.39
N PHE A 85 -4.07 0.92 -6.40
CA PHE A 85 -4.40 -0.47 -6.60
C PHE A 85 -5.89 -0.66 -6.93
N ILE A 86 -6.78 0.06 -6.24
CA ILE A 86 -8.21 0.06 -6.55
C ILE A 86 -8.46 0.58 -7.98
N ALA A 87 -7.78 1.68 -8.36
CA ALA A 87 -7.88 2.20 -9.72
C ALA A 87 -7.37 1.20 -10.76
N TYR A 88 -6.29 0.48 -10.46
CA TYR A 88 -5.76 -0.59 -11.31
C TYR A 88 -6.75 -1.75 -11.46
N LEU A 89 -7.31 -2.26 -10.35
CA LEU A 89 -8.32 -3.32 -10.39
C LEU A 89 -9.54 -2.90 -11.21
N SER A 90 -9.99 -1.66 -11.04
CA SER A 90 -11.11 -1.11 -11.82
C SER A 90 -10.81 -1.07 -13.31
N SER A 91 -9.55 -0.83 -13.69
CA SER A 91 -9.12 -0.83 -15.10
C SER A 91 -9.07 -2.23 -15.73
N LEU A 92 -8.95 -3.27 -14.91
CA LEU A 92 -8.92 -4.67 -15.36
C LEU A 92 -10.32 -5.29 -15.50
N THR A 93 -11.35 -4.65 -14.92
CA THR A 93 -12.71 -5.22 -14.93
C THR A 93 -13.41 -4.94 -16.25
N ASN A 94 -14.06 -5.98 -16.81
CA ASN A 94 -14.90 -5.83 -18.01
C ASN A 94 -16.26 -5.25 -17.62
N VAL A 95 -16.80 -4.33 -18.43
CA VAL A 95 -18.07 -3.64 -18.18
C VAL A 95 -19.24 -4.62 -17.95
N ASN A 96 -19.24 -5.76 -18.63
CA ASN A 96 -20.33 -6.74 -18.55
C ASN A 96 -20.29 -7.62 -17.28
N TYR A 97 -19.11 -7.80 -16.66
CA TYR A 97 -18.91 -8.65 -15.50
C TYR A 97 -18.22 -7.91 -14.35
N SER A 98 -18.18 -6.59 -14.40
CA SER A 98 -17.40 -5.74 -13.53
C SER A 98 -17.70 -5.96 -12.03
N ALA A 99 -18.96 -6.11 -11.65
CA ALA A 99 -19.34 -6.27 -10.25
C ALA A 99 -18.75 -7.56 -9.64
N THR A 100 -18.89 -8.69 -10.34
CA THR A 100 -18.41 -10.00 -9.86
C THR A 100 -16.89 -10.05 -9.86
N GLN A 101 -16.25 -9.57 -10.93
CA GLN A 101 -14.79 -9.54 -11.02
C GLN A 101 -14.18 -8.62 -9.96
N TYR A 102 -14.76 -7.42 -9.78
CA TYR A 102 -14.31 -6.49 -8.75
C TYR A 102 -14.47 -7.05 -7.34
N ALA A 103 -15.61 -7.68 -7.05
CA ALA A 103 -15.84 -8.33 -5.76
C ALA A 103 -14.82 -9.45 -5.49
N LEU A 104 -14.52 -10.28 -6.50
CA LEU A 104 -13.52 -11.34 -6.39
C LEU A 104 -12.12 -10.77 -6.12
N PHE A 105 -11.68 -9.78 -6.92
CA PHE A 105 -10.38 -9.15 -6.74
C PHE A 105 -10.26 -8.43 -5.39
N SER A 106 -11.31 -7.72 -4.96
CA SER A 106 -11.34 -7.07 -3.66
C SER A 106 -11.27 -8.07 -2.50
N SER A 107 -11.95 -9.21 -2.64
CA SER A 107 -11.89 -10.28 -1.64
C SER A 107 -10.49 -10.87 -1.52
N MET A 108 -9.82 -11.14 -2.65
CA MET A 108 -8.45 -11.64 -2.67
C MET A 108 -7.47 -10.61 -2.09
N MET A 109 -7.64 -9.32 -2.43
CA MET A 109 -6.85 -8.22 -1.89
C MET A 109 -6.91 -8.13 -0.37
N LEU A 110 -8.09 -8.39 0.22
CA LEU A 110 -8.27 -8.31 1.67
C LEU A 110 -7.91 -9.62 2.39
N LEU A 111 -8.20 -10.77 1.79
CA LEU A 111 -8.04 -12.08 2.44
C LEU A 111 -6.58 -12.51 2.52
N ALA A 112 -5.81 -12.36 1.42
CA ALA A 112 -4.43 -12.83 1.36
C ALA A 112 -3.51 -12.14 2.39
N PRO A 113 -3.52 -10.80 2.56
CA PRO A 113 -2.75 -10.13 3.61
C PRO A 113 -3.19 -10.53 5.02
N LYS A 114 -4.50 -10.69 5.26
CA LYS A 114 -5.01 -11.09 6.58
C LYS A 114 -4.57 -12.51 6.96
N TRP A 115 -4.57 -13.42 6.00
CA TRP A 115 -4.09 -14.78 6.21
C TRP A 115 -2.60 -14.80 6.55
N LEU A 116 -1.78 -14.07 5.80
CA LEU A 116 -0.35 -13.92 6.07
C LEU A 116 -0.08 -13.23 7.40
N ALA A 117 -0.86 -12.22 7.77
CA ALA A 117 -0.75 -11.52 9.04
C ALA A 117 -0.96 -12.45 10.26
N GLY A 118 -1.73 -13.53 10.10
CA GLY A 118 -1.89 -14.54 11.15
C GLY A 118 -0.59 -15.20 11.59
N PHE A 119 0.40 -15.30 10.71
CA PHE A 119 1.71 -15.89 11.01
C PHE A 119 2.74 -14.87 11.51
N SER A 120 2.47 -13.58 11.35
CA SER A 120 3.42 -12.51 11.68
C SER A 120 3.77 -12.46 13.17
N GLY A 121 2.81 -12.73 14.06
CA GLY A 121 3.02 -12.76 15.50
C GLY A 121 4.05 -13.81 15.91
N VAL A 122 3.90 -15.04 15.42
CA VAL A 122 4.84 -16.15 15.70
C VAL A 122 6.24 -15.82 15.20
N TYR A 123 6.34 -15.22 14.01
CA TYR A 123 7.63 -14.81 13.46
C TYR A 123 8.33 -13.75 14.32
N VAL A 124 7.58 -12.75 14.78
CA VAL A 124 8.09 -11.68 15.65
C VAL A 124 8.54 -12.22 17.00
N ASP A 125 7.79 -13.16 17.57
CA ASP A 125 8.13 -13.78 18.87
C ASP A 125 9.46 -14.52 18.82
N VAL A 126 9.80 -15.13 17.66
CA VAL A 126 11.04 -15.91 17.48
C VAL A 126 12.23 -15.04 17.04
N HIS A 127 12.02 -14.09 16.12
CA HIS A 127 13.09 -13.34 15.45
C HIS A 127 13.15 -11.86 15.82
N GLY A 128 12.14 -11.35 16.54
CA GLY A 128 12.04 -9.94 16.90
C GLY A 128 11.51 -9.03 15.80
N TYR A 129 11.16 -7.81 16.19
CA TYR A 129 10.55 -6.81 15.29
C TYR A 129 11.49 -6.32 14.19
N GLU A 130 12.79 -6.16 14.49
CA GLU A 130 13.77 -5.67 13.51
C GLU A 130 13.90 -6.64 12.33
N ALA A 131 14.09 -7.94 12.63
CA ALA A 131 14.16 -8.99 11.62
C ALA A 131 12.84 -9.11 10.83
N PHE A 132 11.71 -8.97 11.50
CA PHE A 132 10.39 -8.99 10.84
C PHE A 132 10.25 -7.87 9.82
N PHE A 133 10.47 -6.62 10.21
CA PHE A 133 10.31 -5.49 9.29
C PHE A 133 11.35 -5.47 8.17
N THR A 134 12.57 -5.91 8.45
CA THR A 134 13.61 -6.06 7.42
C THR A 134 13.21 -7.13 6.40
N SER A 135 12.73 -8.29 6.84
CA SER A 135 12.27 -9.36 5.93
C SER A 135 11.05 -8.92 5.13
N THR A 136 10.13 -8.15 5.73
CA THR A 136 8.95 -7.59 5.03
C THR A 136 9.36 -6.57 3.98
N ALA A 137 10.36 -5.73 4.26
CA ALA A 137 10.91 -4.81 3.27
C ALA A 137 11.58 -5.56 2.09
N MET A 138 12.29 -6.65 2.37
CA MET A 138 12.88 -7.50 1.33
C MET A 138 11.82 -8.18 0.46
N LEU A 139 10.68 -8.57 1.04
CA LEU A 139 9.51 -9.06 0.28
C LEU A 139 8.89 -7.99 -0.63
N GLY A 140 9.15 -6.73 -0.39
CA GLY A 140 8.79 -5.65 -1.31
C GLY A 140 9.52 -5.72 -2.66
N ALA A 141 10.72 -6.29 -2.71
CA ALA A 141 11.50 -6.38 -3.95
C ALA A 141 10.79 -7.19 -5.06
N PRO A 142 10.26 -8.41 -4.82
CA PRO A 142 9.47 -9.11 -5.82
C PRO A 142 8.19 -8.38 -6.21
N VAL A 143 7.56 -7.64 -5.28
CA VAL A 143 6.38 -6.82 -5.61
C VAL A 143 6.76 -5.69 -6.57
N LEU A 144 7.86 -4.98 -6.32
CA LEU A 144 8.38 -3.94 -7.23
C LEU A 144 8.69 -4.52 -8.61
N LEU A 145 9.29 -5.70 -8.67
CA LEU A 145 9.60 -6.40 -9.92
C LEU A 145 8.31 -6.76 -10.67
N LEU A 146 7.29 -7.27 -9.97
CA LEU A 146 6.00 -7.61 -10.58
C LEU A 146 5.27 -6.37 -11.12
N VAL A 147 5.24 -5.27 -10.36
CA VAL A 147 4.63 -4.01 -10.81
C VAL A 147 5.38 -3.44 -12.01
N TRP A 148 6.72 -3.50 -11.98
CA TRP A 148 7.55 -3.07 -13.11
C TRP A 148 7.29 -3.94 -14.35
N LEU A 149 7.21 -5.27 -14.19
CA LEU A 149 6.92 -6.19 -15.27
C LEU A 149 5.52 -5.95 -15.84
N ALA A 150 4.52 -5.77 -14.98
CA ALA A 150 3.16 -5.44 -15.39
C ALA A 150 3.11 -4.12 -16.17
N SER A 151 3.88 -3.12 -15.78
CA SER A 151 3.99 -1.84 -16.49
C SER A 151 4.59 -1.96 -17.88
N ARG A 152 5.38 -3.00 -18.13
CA ARG A 152 5.99 -3.28 -19.45
C ARG A 152 5.09 -4.12 -20.35
N ILE A 153 4.35 -5.07 -19.79
CA ILE A 153 3.57 -6.08 -20.54
C ILE A 153 2.14 -5.59 -20.79
N LEU A 154 1.57 -4.83 -19.83
CA LEU A 154 0.19 -4.33 -19.93
C LEU A 154 0.24 -2.80 -20.14
N PRO A 155 0.29 -2.31 -21.38
CA PRO A 155 0.09 -0.89 -21.63
C PRO A 155 -1.35 -0.55 -21.19
N VAL A 156 -1.48 0.25 -20.14
CA VAL A 156 -2.77 0.80 -19.71
C VAL A 156 -3.29 1.62 -20.90
N ALA A 157 -4.42 1.18 -21.49
CA ALA A 157 -5.08 1.93 -22.54
C ALA A 157 -5.35 3.33 -22.03
N HIS A 158 -4.64 4.32 -22.56
CA HIS A 158 -5.01 5.71 -22.40
C HIS A 158 -6.35 5.83 -23.10
N GLY A 159 -7.38 6.22 -22.37
CA GLY A 159 -8.67 6.54 -22.95
C GLY A 159 -8.48 7.67 -23.95
N ASP A 160 -8.27 7.31 -25.21
CA ASP A 160 -8.41 8.20 -26.33
C ASP A 160 -9.86 8.67 -26.34
N THR A 161 -10.06 9.86 -25.85
CA THR A 161 -11.28 10.63 -26.08
C THR A 161 -11.36 10.84 -27.60
N GLN A 162 -12.00 9.89 -28.27
CA GLN A 162 -12.36 10.03 -29.67
C GLN A 162 -13.39 11.17 -29.77
N THR A 163 -12.91 12.39 -29.92
CA THR A 163 -13.66 13.44 -30.59
C THR A 163 -13.79 13.06 -32.05
N LYS A 164 -14.74 12.18 -32.36
CA LYS A 164 -15.28 12.09 -33.72
C LYS A 164 -16.35 13.16 -33.85
N THR A 165 -15.95 14.33 -34.27
CA THR A 165 -16.81 15.27 -35.01
C THR A 165 -17.32 14.54 -36.24
N THR A 166 -18.61 14.22 -36.21
CA THR A 166 -19.38 13.86 -37.43
C THR A 166 -19.83 15.14 -38.11
N HIS A 167 -19.40 15.30 -39.35
CA HIS A 167 -20.03 16.14 -40.33
C HIS A 167 -21.41 15.60 -40.73
#